data_ee15ce9c8922c202f8fe1e1dffc6abe6
#
_entry.id   ee15ce9c8922c202f8fe1e1dffc6abe6
#
_cell.length_a   1.000
_cell.length_b   1.000
_cell.length_c   1.000
_cell.angle_alpha   90.00
_cell.angle_beta   90.00
_cell.angle_gamma   90.00
#
_symmetry.space_group_name_H-M   'P 1'
#
loop_
_entity.id
_entity.type
_entity.pdbx_description
1 polymer ?
#
loop_
_entity_poly.entity_id
_entity_poly.type
_entity_poly.pdbx_seq_one_letter_code
_entity_poly.pdbx_strand_id
1 'polypeptide(L)'
;DAFNFFNNAIGEGKAKWDKAACLNFGEKVYVSAKLPIQTSVANSNDVIDNYLVFSNGHDGNCSVDIMITPIRVICTNMLNGALNKADCHIRLRHTKSVKEKLELGAQVLKIACSHALDAQELYRKLAKVTMKDEQVYEYLCRLQLTPAEIEKLLNYDNKTGFKRLINRDYRLLEATGISTRKCNMLYNMFDYYNDGIGQKDIYGTAWGAYNAVTGFYSNVANLEGEKRMNSLVWGSANNNMNKALNEAIAYAS
;
A
#
# COMPACT_ATOMS: atom_id res chain seq x y z
N ASP A 1 0.11 13.11 -26.30
CA ASP A 1 -0.15 14.42 -25.67
C ASP A 1 -0.19 14.37 -24.14
N ALA A 2 -0.65 13.27 -23.53
CA ALA A 2 -0.60 13.09 -22.09
C ALA A 2 0.83 13.07 -21.55
N PHE A 3 1.78 12.50 -22.28
CA PHE A 3 3.20 12.50 -21.93
C PHE A 3 3.85 13.89 -22.02
N ASN A 4 3.44 14.72 -22.98
CA ASN A 4 3.94 16.10 -23.08
C ASN A 4 3.52 16.96 -21.88
N PHE A 5 2.33 16.76 -21.38
CA PHE A 5 1.85 17.39 -20.15
C PHE A 5 2.73 16.99 -18.95
N PHE A 6 3.01 15.69 -18.83
CA PHE A 6 3.83 15.17 -17.75
C PHE A 6 5.29 15.64 -17.86
N ASN A 7 5.85 15.70 -19.09
CA ASN A 7 7.17 16.25 -19.34
C ASN A 7 7.29 17.72 -18.90
N ASN A 8 6.26 18.53 -19.14
CA ASN A 8 6.25 19.93 -18.69
C ASN A 8 6.20 20.06 -17.18
N ALA A 9 5.44 19.21 -16.50
CA ALA A 9 5.38 19.20 -15.04
C ALA A 9 6.68 18.71 -14.39
N ILE A 10 7.33 17.70 -15.00
CA ILE A 10 8.60 17.11 -14.54
C ILE A 10 9.79 17.95 -15.00
N GLY A 11 9.75 18.53 -16.19
CA GLY A 11 10.86 19.31 -16.78
C GLY A 11 11.24 20.56 -15.99
N GLU A 12 10.37 21.05 -15.12
CA GLU A 12 10.67 22.14 -14.19
C GLU A 12 11.54 21.70 -12.97
N GLY A 13 12.13 20.50 -12.98
CA GLY A 13 12.97 19.99 -11.91
C GLY A 13 12.22 19.54 -10.67
N LYS A 14 10.89 19.53 -10.70
CA LYS A 14 10.04 19.18 -9.56
C LYS A 14 9.80 17.68 -9.37
N ALA A 15 10.08 16.88 -10.41
CA ALA A 15 10.00 15.42 -10.34
C ALA A 15 10.94 14.79 -11.37
N LYS A 16 11.28 13.51 -11.20
CA LYS A 16 12.10 12.73 -12.14
C LYS A 16 11.33 11.50 -12.61
N TRP A 17 11.42 11.19 -13.91
CA TRP A 17 10.89 9.95 -14.45
C TRP A 17 11.49 8.74 -13.72
N ASP A 18 10.64 7.79 -13.33
CA ASP A 18 11.04 6.55 -12.67
C ASP A 18 10.74 5.32 -13.53
N LYS A 19 9.47 5.07 -13.81
CA LYS A 19 9.04 3.90 -14.59
C LYS A 19 7.92 4.24 -15.55
N ALA A 20 7.86 3.48 -16.65
CA ALA A 20 6.73 3.45 -17.56
C ALA A 20 6.38 2.00 -17.88
N ALA A 21 5.10 1.67 -17.95
CA ALA A 21 4.66 0.35 -18.40
C ALA A 21 3.34 0.44 -19.17
N CYS A 22 3.18 -0.53 -20.04
CA CYS A 22 1.98 -0.75 -20.83
C CYS A 22 1.29 -2.01 -20.30
N LEU A 23 0.02 -1.90 -20.00
CA LEU A 23 -0.81 -2.96 -19.44
C LEU A 23 -1.87 -3.38 -20.45
N ASN A 24 -2.34 -4.64 -20.37
CA ASN A 24 -3.39 -5.18 -21.23
C ASN A 24 -3.13 -4.91 -22.72
N PHE A 25 -1.95 -5.28 -23.22
CA PHE A 25 -1.57 -5.12 -24.65
C PHE A 25 -1.71 -3.69 -25.20
N GLY A 26 -1.58 -2.67 -24.37
CA GLY A 26 -1.69 -1.28 -24.79
C GLY A 26 -2.98 -0.56 -24.39
N GLU A 27 -3.94 -1.25 -23.83
CA GLU A 27 -5.20 -0.64 -23.38
C GLU A 27 -4.98 0.39 -22.26
N LYS A 28 -4.00 0.16 -21.40
CA LYS A 28 -3.61 1.08 -20.34
C LYS A 28 -2.12 1.32 -20.33
N VAL A 29 -1.74 2.58 -20.25
CA VAL A 29 -0.35 3.01 -20.08
C VAL A 29 -0.25 3.72 -18.73
N TYR A 30 0.77 3.40 -17.94
CA TYR A 30 1.07 4.19 -16.77
C TYR A 30 2.53 4.65 -16.78
N VAL A 31 2.74 5.79 -16.13
CA VAL A 31 4.05 6.38 -15.93
C VAL A 31 4.15 6.82 -14.48
N SER A 32 5.28 6.55 -13.84
CA SER A 32 5.59 7.07 -12.51
C SER A 32 6.75 8.06 -12.57
N ALA A 33 6.63 9.11 -11.78
CA ALA A 33 7.68 10.09 -11.57
C ALA A 33 7.93 10.28 -10.08
N LYS A 34 9.19 10.23 -9.68
CA LYS A 34 9.61 10.45 -8.31
C LYS A 34 9.45 11.94 -7.97
N LEU A 35 8.73 12.25 -6.90
CA LEU A 35 8.59 13.60 -6.37
C LEU A 35 9.85 13.99 -5.55
N PRO A 36 10.23 15.27 -5.52
CA PRO A 36 11.38 15.75 -4.75
C PRO A 36 11.14 15.75 -3.23
N ILE A 37 10.16 14.96 -2.77
CA ILE A 37 9.75 14.88 -1.38
C ILE A 37 10.04 13.47 -0.88
N GLN A 38 10.95 13.39 0.07
CA GLN A 38 11.26 12.17 0.78
C GLN A 38 10.63 12.25 2.17
N THR A 39 9.92 11.20 2.55
CA THR A 39 9.35 11.05 3.87
C THR A 39 10.25 10.16 4.71
N SER A 40 10.84 10.69 5.77
CA SER A 40 11.54 9.86 6.76
C SER A 40 10.58 9.51 7.89
N VAL A 41 10.52 8.23 8.27
CA VAL A 41 9.78 7.79 9.44
C VAL A 41 10.64 8.03 10.67
N ALA A 42 10.12 8.75 11.67
CA ALA A 42 10.87 9.09 12.87
C ALA A 42 11.42 7.83 13.57
N ASN A 43 12.66 7.90 14.00
CA ASN A 43 13.41 6.84 14.67
C ASN A 43 13.75 5.61 13.79
N SER A 44 13.61 5.71 12.48
CA SER A 44 14.08 4.69 11.56
C SER A 44 14.93 5.32 10.45
N ASN A 45 15.87 4.55 9.91
CA ASN A 45 16.59 4.92 8.69
C ASN A 45 15.73 4.71 7.43
N ASP A 46 14.43 4.54 7.63
CA ASP A 46 13.48 4.26 6.58
C ASP A 46 13.09 5.53 5.85
N VAL A 47 13.46 5.59 4.59
CA VAL A 47 13.16 6.70 3.69
C VAL A 47 12.08 6.25 2.71
N ILE A 48 10.97 6.97 2.71
CA ILE A 48 9.87 6.75 1.78
C ILE A 48 9.97 7.77 0.66
N ASP A 49 10.18 7.29 -0.55
CA ASP A 49 10.07 8.11 -1.75
C ASP A 49 8.59 8.23 -2.16
N ASN A 50 8.18 9.43 -2.53
CA ASN A 50 6.83 9.68 -3.02
C ASN A 50 6.85 9.76 -4.55
N TYR A 51 5.92 9.06 -5.18
CA TYR A 51 5.80 8.97 -6.64
C TYR A 51 4.43 9.45 -7.08
N LEU A 52 4.42 10.23 -8.13
CA LEU A 52 3.23 10.55 -8.88
C LEU A 52 3.05 9.48 -9.95
N VAL A 53 1.93 8.78 -9.92
CA VAL A 53 1.56 7.79 -10.93
C VAL A 53 0.48 8.40 -11.81
N PHE A 54 0.74 8.37 -13.09
CA PHE A 54 -0.18 8.78 -14.14
C PHE A 54 -0.60 7.55 -14.92
N SER A 55 -1.89 7.34 -15.12
CA SER A 55 -2.38 6.30 -16.01
C SER A 55 -3.34 6.86 -17.05
N ASN A 56 -3.28 6.29 -18.24
CA ASN A 56 -4.15 6.63 -19.35
C ASN A 56 -4.69 5.35 -20.00
N GLY A 57 -6.00 5.28 -20.19
CA GLY A 57 -6.64 4.22 -20.96
C GLY A 57 -6.89 4.63 -22.40
N HIS A 58 -6.62 3.72 -23.30
CA HIS A 58 -6.86 3.88 -24.76
C HIS A 58 -8.12 3.13 -25.24
N ASP A 59 -8.86 2.53 -24.32
CA ASP A 59 -10.08 1.75 -24.57
C ASP A 59 -11.35 2.60 -24.72
N GLY A 60 -11.23 3.93 -24.66
CA GLY A 60 -12.36 4.87 -24.71
C GLY A 60 -13.19 4.96 -23.43
N ASN A 61 -12.98 4.06 -22.47
CA ASN A 61 -13.72 3.99 -21.20
C ASN A 61 -12.93 4.55 -20.01
N CYS A 62 -11.64 4.78 -20.17
CA CYS A 62 -10.77 5.24 -19.12
C CYS A 62 -10.41 6.71 -19.28
N SER A 63 -10.56 7.46 -18.21
CA SER A 63 -10.03 8.81 -18.06
C SER A 63 -8.50 8.76 -17.81
N VAL A 64 -7.89 9.92 -17.85
CA VAL A 64 -6.54 10.10 -17.32
C VAL A 64 -6.65 10.12 -15.79
N ASP A 65 -5.99 9.20 -15.14
CA ASP A 65 -5.97 9.12 -13.69
C ASP A 65 -4.59 9.49 -13.15
N ILE A 66 -4.54 10.38 -12.18
CA ILE A 66 -3.33 10.81 -11.49
C ILE A 66 -3.43 10.39 -10.03
N MET A 67 -2.43 9.68 -9.54
CA MET A 67 -2.43 9.11 -8.20
C MET A 67 -1.06 9.31 -7.55
N ILE A 68 -1.05 9.56 -6.25
CA ILE A 68 0.19 9.59 -5.48
C ILE A 68 0.37 8.25 -4.77
N THR A 69 1.58 7.74 -4.84
CA THR A 69 1.97 6.53 -4.11
C THR A 69 3.29 6.75 -3.41
N PRO A 70 3.39 6.54 -2.10
CA PRO A 70 4.66 6.46 -1.42
C PRO A 70 5.31 5.12 -1.77
N ILE A 71 6.52 5.15 -2.32
CA ILE A 71 7.33 3.95 -2.52
C ILE A 71 8.41 3.98 -1.45
N ARG A 72 8.34 3.04 -0.53
CA ARG A 72 9.43 2.75 0.36
C ARG A 72 10.59 2.21 -0.47
N VAL A 73 11.84 2.56 -0.15
CA VAL A 73 13.04 2.06 -0.86
C VAL A 73 13.02 0.53 -1.03
N ILE A 74 12.27 -0.15 -0.21
CA ILE A 74 12.18 -1.61 -0.11
C ILE A 74 10.84 -2.17 -0.59
N CYS A 75 9.74 -1.45 -0.42
CA CYS A 75 8.41 -1.92 -0.81
C CYS A 75 7.52 -0.80 -1.33
N THR A 76 6.48 -1.16 -2.07
CA THR A 76 5.48 -0.22 -2.59
C THR A 76 4.31 -0.15 -1.64
N ASN A 77 4.10 1.00 -1.02
CA ASN A 77 2.95 1.30 -0.17
C ASN A 77 2.03 2.27 -0.89
N MET A 78 0.76 1.99 -0.93
CA MET A 78 -0.24 2.84 -1.57
C MET A 78 -0.96 3.70 -0.52
N LEU A 79 -1.02 5.02 -0.77
CA LEU A 79 -1.63 6.01 0.12
C LEU A 79 -3.16 5.93 0.25
N ASN A 80 -3.81 5.13 -0.58
CA ASN A 80 -5.26 5.19 -0.76
C ASN A 80 -6.10 4.96 0.52
N GLY A 81 -5.56 4.30 1.55
CA GLY A 81 -6.33 3.97 2.76
C GLY A 81 -6.38 5.07 3.82
N ALA A 82 -5.31 5.85 3.97
CA ALA A 82 -5.21 6.85 5.04
C ALA A 82 -6.09 8.07 4.81
N LEU A 83 -6.42 8.33 3.56
CA LEU A 83 -7.07 9.56 3.13
C LEU A 83 -8.45 9.30 2.51
N ASN A 84 -9.18 8.31 3.03
CA ASN A 84 -10.54 7.94 2.59
C ASN A 84 -11.56 9.11 2.53
N LYS A 85 -11.13 10.35 2.82
CA LYS A 85 -11.93 11.58 2.69
C LYS A 85 -11.34 12.60 1.71
N ALA A 86 -10.12 12.39 1.23
CA ALA A 86 -9.51 13.26 0.22
C ALA A 86 -9.13 12.35 -0.95
N ASP A 87 -9.81 12.51 -2.07
CA ASP A 87 -9.48 11.81 -3.30
C ASP A 87 -8.03 12.10 -3.69
N CYS A 88 -7.10 11.25 -3.28
CA CYS A 88 -5.72 11.24 -3.80
C CYS A 88 -5.68 10.83 -5.28
N HIS A 89 -6.80 10.73 -5.89
CA HIS A 89 -7.05 10.29 -7.23
C HIS A 89 -7.73 11.41 -8.00
N ILE A 90 -7.01 12.02 -8.92
CA ILE A 90 -7.54 13.03 -9.82
C ILE A 90 -7.86 12.38 -11.14
N ARG A 91 -9.12 12.46 -11.52
CA ARG A 91 -9.61 11.94 -12.78
C ARG A 91 -9.83 13.09 -13.76
N LEU A 92 -9.09 13.09 -14.87
CA LEU A 92 -9.16 14.07 -15.93
C LEU A 92 -9.84 13.51 -17.17
N ARG A 93 -10.84 14.20 -17.66
CA ARG A 93 -11.43 13.90 -18.98
C ARG A 93 -10.48 14.35 -20.08
N HIS A 94 -10.47 13.64 -21.21
CA HIS A 94 -9.73 14.04 -22.40
C HIS A 94 -10.31 15.35 -22.97
N THR A 95 -9.62 16.47 -22.71
CA THR A 95 -9.99 17.79 -23.25
C THR A 95 -8.92 18.31 -24.21
N LYS A 96 -9.32 19.16 -25.18
CA LYS A 96 -8.43 19.66 -26.25
C LYS A 96 -7.52 20.83 -25.83
N SER A 97 -7.65 21.38 -24.61
CA SER A 97 -6.95 22.60 -24.20
C SER A 97 -5.63 22.31 -23.48
N VAL A 98 -4.52 22.76 -24.03
CA VAL A 98 -3.16 22.54 -23.50
C VAL A 98 -2.84 23.43 -22.30
N LYS A 99 -3.32 24.67 -22.29
CA LYS A 99 -3.07 25.64 -21.20
C LYS A 99 -3.71 25.22 -19.89
N GLU A 100 -5.00 24.86 -19.92
CA GLU A 100 -5.72 24.36 -18.73
C GLU A 100 -5.08 23.11 -18.14
N LYS A 101 -4.49 22.26 -19.01
CA LYS A 101 -3.75 21.07 -18.57
C LYS A 101 -2.45 21.39 -17.85
N LEU A 102 -1.76 22.44 -18.23
CA LEU A 102 -0.53 22.91 -17.58
C LEU A 102 -0.78 23.53 -16.20
N GLU A 103 -1.81 24.36 -16.10
CA GLU A 103 -2.24 24.92 -14.80
C GLU A 103 -2.71 23.83 -13.84
N LEU A 104 -3.48 22.86 -14.36
CA LEU A 104 -3.91 21.70 -13.60
C LEU A 104 -2.71 20.84 -13.13
N GLY A 105 -1.67 20.70 -13.94
CA GLY A 105 -0.44 20.00 -13.56
C GLY A 105 0.26 20.63 -12.37
N ALA A 106 0.35 21.95 -12.32
CA ALA A 106 0.92 22.65 -11.19
C ALA A 106 0.08 22.49 -9.91
N GLN A 107 -1.26 22.51 -10.04
CA GLN A 107 -2.18 22.24 -8.93
C GLN A 107 -2.03 20.79 -8.43
N VAL A 108 -1.96 19.82 -9.33
CA VAL A 108 -1.75 18.41 -8.99
C VAL A 108 -0.45 18.22 -8.21
N LEU A 109 0.66 18.81 -8.65
CA LEU A 109 1.92 18.73 -7.90
C LEU A 109 1.82 19.37 -6.51
N LYS A 110 1.11 20.49 -6.38
CA LYS A 110 0.88 21.13 -5.07
C LYS A 110 0.06 20.24 -4.13
N ILE A 111 -1.02 19.63 -4.65
CA ILE A 111 -1.84 18.66 -3.92
C ILE A 111 -1.00 17.43 -3.55
N ALA A 112 -0.18 16.92 -4.50
CA ALA A 112 0.72 15.82 -4.28
C ALA A 112 1.68 16.07 -3.11
N CYS A 113 2.25 17.27 -3.07
CA CYS A 113 3.15 17.67 -1.98
C CYS A 113 2.44 17.73 -0.64
N SER A 114 1.22 18.26 -0.60
CA SER A 114 0.41 18.32 0.63
C SER A 114 0.11 16.91 1.15
N HIS A 115 -0.38 16.03 0.29
CA HIS A 115 -0.69 14.64 0.67
C HIS A 115 0.55 13.84 1.12
N ALA A 116 1.70 14.10 0.52
CA ALA A 116 2.95 13.47 0.96
C ALA A 116 3.32 13.88 2.39
N LEU A 117 3.08 15.14 2.77
CA LEU A 117 3.30 15.61 4.14
C LEU A 117 2.30 15.01 5.12
N ASP A 118 1.01 14.94 4.75
CA ASP A 118 -0.03 14.33 5.57
C ASP A 118 0.26 12.84 5.81
N ALA A 119 0.70 12.13 4.76
CA ALA A 119 1.13 10.73 4.88
C ALA A 119 2.35 10.58 5.78
N GLN A 120 3.30 11.50 5.70
CA GLN A 120 4.47 11.50 6.58
C GLN A 120 4.07 11.61 8.05
N GLU A 121 3.14 12.49 8.36
CA GLU A 121 2.63 12.63 9.74
C GLU A 121 1.95 11.35 10.22
N LEU A 122 1.10 10.75 9.38
CA LEU A 122 0.44 9.48 9.68
C LEU A 122 1.47 8.36 9.96
N TYR A 123 2.45 8.19 9.08
CA TYR A 123 3.47 7.15 9.26
C TYR A 123 4.32 7.37 10.52
N ARG A 124 4.63 8.63 10.85
CA ARG A 124 5.27 8.97 12.11
C ARG A 124 4.42 8.62 13.33
N LYS A 125 3.09 8.80 13.25
CA LYS A 125 2.18 8.36 14.31
C LYS A 125 2.21 6.85 14.45
N LEU A 126 2.06 6.10 13.37
CA LEU A 126 2.10 4.63 13.38
C LEU A 126 3.43 4.07 13.92
N ALA A 127 4.56 4.72 13.60
CA ALA A 127 5.88 4.31 14.09
C ALA A 127 6.07 4.56 15.60
N LYS A 128 5.27 5.41 16.23
CA LYS A 128 5.30 5.66 17.68
C LYS A 128 4.38 4.71 18.46
N VAL A 129 3.45 4.06 17.80
CA VAL A 129 2.50 3.13 18.43
C VAL A 129 3.18 1.77 18.60
N THR A 130 3.47 1.40 19.84
CA THR A 130 4.06 0.10 20.15
C THR A 130 3.02 -1.02 20.02
N MET A 131 3.37 -2.10 19.36
CA MET A 131 2.57 -3.31 19.26
C MET A 131 3.38 -4.52 19.73
N LYS A 132 2.84 -5.25 20.72
CA LYS A 132 3.39 -6.55 21.13
C LYS A 132 3.06 -7.61 20.08
N ASP A 133 3.81 -8.71 20.06
CA ASP A 133 3.60 -9.80 19.11
C ASP A 133 2.16 -10.34 19.13
N GLU A 134 1.53 -10.42 20.32
CA GLU A 134 0.15 -10.86 20.44
C GLU A 134 -0.83 -9.93 19.71
N GLN A 135 -0.57 -8.62 19.74
CA GLN A 135 -1.37 -7.63 19.04
C GLN A 135 -1.12 -7.70 17.52
N VAL A 136 0.11 -8.03 17.11
CA VAL A 136 0.43 -8.25 15.69
C VAL A 136 -0.24 -9.53 15.18
N TYR A 137 -0.25 -10.61 15.96
CA TYR A 137 -1.01 -11.83 15.61
C TYR A 137 -2.50 -11.53 15.41
N GLU A 138 -3.11 -10.81 16.35
CA GLU A 138 -4.52 -10.42 16.25
C GLU A 138 -4.77 -9.54 15.02
N TYR A 139 -3.94 -8.51 14.81
CA TYR A 139 -4.02 -7.60 13.67
C TYR A 139 -4.00 -8.36 12.34
N LEU A 140 -3.03 -9.22 12.12
CA LEU A 140 -2.91 -9.99 10.89
C LEU A 140 -4.10 -10.94 10.69
N CYS A 141 -4.55 -11.60 11.76
CA CYS A 141 -5.70 -12.50 11.69
C CYS A 141 -7.00 -11.75 11.35
N ARG A 142 -7.25 -10.59 11.95
CA ARG A 142 -8.43 -9.76 11.64
C ARG A 142 -8.46 -9.25 10.21
N LEU A 143 -7.30 -9.08 9.58
CA LEU A 143 -7.22 -8.70 8.17
C LEU A 143 -7.62 -9.81 7.21
N GLN A 144 -7.34 -11.06 7.55
CA GLN A 144 -7.45 -12.20 6.62
C GLN A 144 -8.62 -13.13 6.92
N LEU A 145 -9.11 -13.15 8.16
CA LEU A 145 -10.20 -14.00 8.58
C LEU A 145 -11.55 -13.29 8.52
N THR A 146 -12.59 -14.04 8.27
CA THR A 146 -13.96 -13.56 8.40
C THR A 146 -14.36 -13.50 9.89
N PRO A 147 -15.37 -12.70 10.27
CA PRO A 147 -15.88 -12.68 11.65
C PRO A 147 -16.24 -14.06 12.19
N ALA A 148 -16.86 -14.91 11.37
CA ALA A 148 -17.22 -16.28 11.76
C ALA A 148 -15.99 -17.18 12.00
N GLU A 149 -14.91 -17.00 11.23
CA GLU A 149 -13.65 -17.72 11.46
C GLU A 149 -12.95 -17.25 12.73
N ILE A 150 -12.98 -15.94 13.01
CA ILE A 150 -12.46 -15.37 14.26
C ILE A 150 -13.23 -15.91 15.45
N GLU A 151 -14.56 -15.93 15.40
CA GLU A 151 -15.40 -16.48 16.45
C GLU A 151 -15.09 -17.95 16.73
N LYS A 152 -14.99 -18.79 15.69
CA LYS A 152 -14.59 -20.20 15.85
C LYS A 152 -13.20 -20.34 16.47
N LEU A 153 -12.25 -19.51 16.05
CA LEU A 153 -10.90 -19.52 16.57
C LEU A 153 -10.86 -19.18 18.07
N LEU A 154 -11.57 -18.11 18.47
CA LEU A 154 -11.62 -17.67 19.85
C LEU A 154 -12.42 -18.64 20.75
N ASN A 155 -13.46 -19.28 20.23
CA ASN A 155 -14.19 -20.33 20.94
C ASN A 155 -13.33 -21.58 21.17
N TYR A 156 -12.41 -21.89 20.25
CA TYR A 156 -11.48 -23.01 20.41
C TYR A 156 -10.32 -22.67 21.37
N ASP A 157 -9.71 -21.49 21.20
CA ASP A 157 -8.63 -20.99 22.05
C ASP A 157 -8.61 -19.45 22.06
N ASN A 158 -9.17 -18.87 23.13
CA ASN A 158 -9.27 -17.42 23.25
C ASN A 158 -7.98 -16.73 23.72
N LYS A 159 -6.97 -17.48 24.17
CA LYS A 159 -5.71 -16.91 24.69
C LYS A 159 -4.58 -16.95 23.66
N THR A 160 -4.44 -18.07 22.98
CA THR A 160 -3.31 -18.29 22.10
C THR A 160 -3.70 -18.63 20.65
N GLY A 161 -5.00 -18.63 20.34
CA GLY A 161 -5.53 -19.06 19.05
C GLY A 161 -4.91 -18.33 17.86
N PHE A 162 -4.76 -17.01 17.91
CA PHE A 162 -4.14 -16.24 16.85
C PHE A 162 -2.67 -16.64 16.63
N LYS A 163 -1.89 -16.77 17.71
CA LYS A 163 -0.50 -17.21 17.66
C LYS A 163 -0.38 -18.63 17.10
N ARG A 164 -1.21 -19.54 17.57
CA ARG A 164 -1.22 -20.94 17.10
C ARG A 164 -1.57 -21.05 15.63
N LEU A 165 -2.53 -20.25 15.17
CA LEU A 165 -2.91 -20.20 13.75
C LEU A 165 -1.73 -19.76 12.88
N ILE A 166 -1.07 -18.67 13.24
CA ILE A 166 0.10 -18.15 12.52
C ILE A 166 1.25 -19.16 12.51
N ASN A 167 1.44 -19.87 13.63
CA ASN A 167 2.46 -20.92 13.74
C ASN A 167 2.06 -22.27 13.11
N ARG A 168 1.00 -22.28 12.30
CA ARG A 168 0.55 -23.47 11.53
C ARG A 168 0.18 -24.66 12.40
N ASP A 169 -0.55 -24.44 13.51
CA ASP A 169 -1.07 -25.54 14.32
C ASP A 169 -2.17 -26.29 13.56
N TYR A 170 -1.83 -27.48 13.04
CA TYR A 170 -2.75 -28.30 12.25
C TYR A 170 -3.98 -28.76 13.01
N ARG A 171 -3.88 -29.02 14.33
CA ARG A 171 -5.04 -29.42 15.15
C ARG A 171 -6.06 -28.28 15.25
N LEU A 172 -5.57 -27.05 15.36
CA LEU A 172 -6.41 -25.87 15.37
C LEU A 172 -7.06 -25.64 13.99
N LEU A 173 -6.33 -25.85 12.89
CA LEU A 173 -6.90 -25.75 11.53
C LEU A 173 -8.02 -26.76 11.32
N GLU A 174 -7.82 -28.01 11.72
CA GLU A 174 -8.83 -29.07 11.64
C GLU A 174 -10.08 -28.72 12.47
N ALA A 175 -9.90 -28.27 13.71
CA ALA A 175 -11.00 -27.94 14.60
C ALA A 175 -11.81 -26.70 14.16
N THR A 176 -11.16 -25.70 13.57
CA THR A 176 -11.81 -24.44 13.16
C THR A 176 -12.30 -24.43 11.71
N GLY A 177 -11.76 -25.31 10.87
CA GLY A 177 -12.02 -25.34 9.43
C GLY A 177 -11.39 -24.15 8.66
N ILE A 178 -10.44 -23.42 9.27
CA ILE A 178 -9.71 -22.35 8.60
C ILE A 178 -8.78 -22.96 7.55
N SER A 179 -8.79 -22.42 6.34
CA SER A 179 -8.05 -23.00 5.23
C SER A 179 -6.53 -22.87 5.41
N THR A 180 -5.79 -23.90 5.02
CA THR A 180 -4.31 -23.91 5.01
C THR A 180 -3.73 -22.76 4.19
N ARG A 181 -4.42 -22.32 3.12
CA ARG A 181 -4.01 -21.15 2.34
C ARG A 181 -3.98 -19.87 3.17
N LYS A 182 -5.02 -19.61 3.96
CA LYS A 182 -5.05 -18.44 4.86
C LYS A 182 -3.98 -18.52 5.92
N CYS A 183 -3.82 -19.71 6.52
CA CYS A 183 -2.78 -19.95 7.51
C CYS A 183 -1.37 -19.68 6.96
N ASN A 184 -1.06 -20.18 5.76
CA ASN A 184 0.23 -19.93 5.11
C ASN A 184 0.45 -18.45 4.78
N MET A 185 -0.60 -17.75 4.37
CA MET A 185 -0.51 -16.32 4.11
C MET A 185 -0.23 -15.52 5.39
N LEU A 186 -0.91 -15.84 6.48
CA LEU A 186 -0.68 -15.24 7.81
C LEU A 186 0.73 -15.51 8.31
N TYR A 187 1.20 -16.76 8.18
CA TYR A 187 2.57 -17.13 8.52
C TYR A 187 3.59 -16.30 7.72
N ASN A 188 3.43 -16.22 6.41
CA ASN A 188 4.36 -15.47 5.56
C ASN A 188 4.34 -13.95 5.85
N MET A 189 3.20 -13.39 6.24
CA MET A 189 3.13 -11.99 6.69
C MET A 189 3.87 -11.80 8.01
N PHE A 190 3.72 -12.71 8.96
CA PHE A 190 4.41 -12.65 10.24
C PHE A 190 5.92 -12.93 10.10
N ASP A 191 6.30 -13.85 9.23
CA ASP A 191 7.68 -14.10 8.85
C ASP A 191 8.32 -12.83 8.25
N TYR A 192 7.60 -12.14 7.36
CA TYR A 192 8.05 -10.85 6.83
C TYR A 192 8.13 -9.76 7.92
N TYR A 193 7.23 -9.77 8.91
CA TYR A 193 7.29 -8.85 10.05
C TYR A 193 8.59 -9.02 10.84
N ASN A 194 9.04 -10.26 11.03
CA ASN A 194 10.26 -10.56 11.78
C ASN A 194 11.54 -10.27 10.97
N ASP A 195 11.59 -10.78 9.75
CA ASP A 195 12.84 -10.88 8.97
C ASP A 195 12.79 -10.17 7.62
N GLY A 196 11.66 -9.52 7.31
CA GLY A 196 11.50 -8.78 6.07
C GLY A 196 12.47 -7.61 5.94
N ILE A 197 12.79 -7.27 4.70
CA ILE A 197 13.70 -6.18 4.40
C ILE A 197 13.20 -4.88 5.05
N GLY A 198 14.03 -4.22 5.88
CA GLY A 198 13.73 -2.97 6.58
C GLY A 198 12.80 -3.10 7.79
N GLN A 199 12.40 -4.30 8.17
CA GLN A 199 11.53 -4.51 9.33
C GLN A 199 12.26 -4.28 10.66
N LYS A 200 13.57 -4.53 10.71
CA LYS A 200 14.36 -4.44 11.94
C LYS A 200 14.20 -3.11 12.67
N ASP A 201 14.19 -2.00 11.95
CA ASP A 201 14.15 -0.65 12.53
C ASP A 201 12.74 -0.21 12.97
N ILE A 202 11.70 -0.94 12.53
CA ILE A 202 10.30 -0.64 12.78
C ILE A 202 9.57 -1.78 13.49
N TYR A 203 10.29 -2.82 13.88
CA TYR A 203 9.75 -3.94 14.65
C TYR A 203 9.12 -3.46 15.95
N GLY A 204 8.05 -4.10 16.38
CA GLY A 204 7.32 -3.74 17.59
C GLY A 204 6.48 -2.46 17.46
N THR A 205 6.16 -2.02 16.26
CA THR A 205 5.33 -0.83 16.01
C THR A 205 4.15 -1.14 15.07
N ALA A 206 3.10 -0.31 15.12
CA ALA A 206 1.98 -0.40 14.17
C ALA A 206 2.44 -0.15 12.72
N TRP A 207 3.48 0.67 12.53
CA TRP A 207 4.12 0.86 11.24
C TRP A 207 4.78 -0.43 10.74
N GLY A 208 5.48 -1.17 11.61
CA GLY A 208 6.06 -2.47 11.30
C GLY A 208 5.00 -3.51 10.94
N ALA A 209 3.92 -3.58 11.70
CA ALA A 209 2.81 -4.48 11.41
C ALA A 209 2.13 -4.19 10.06
N TYR A 210 1.90 -2.90 9.74
CA TYR A 210 1.41 -2.49 8.42
C TYR A 210 2.39 -2.87 7.30
N ASN A 211 3.69 -2.63 7.50
CA ASN A 211 4.71 -2.96 6.51
C ASN A 211 4.89 -4.48 6.32
N ALA A 212 4.56 -5.30 7.29
CA ALA A 212 4.51 -6.75 7.11
C ALA A 212 3.51 -7.16 6.02
N VAL A 213 2.35 -6.52 6.01
CA VAL A 213 1.30 -6.77 5.01
C VAL A 213 1.71 -6.23 3.63
N THR A 214 2.18 -4.98 3.56
CA THR A 214 2.58 -4.38 2.28
C THR A 214 3.80 -5.08 1.69
N GLY A 215 4.76 -5.44 2.53
CA GLY A 215 5.96 -6.19 2.14
C GLY A 215 5.63 -7.59 1.63
N PHE A 216 4.69 -8.28 2.27
CA PHE A 216 4.18 -9.57 1.78
C PHE A 216 3.63 -9.45 0.35
N TYR A 217 2.71 -8.51 0.09
CA TYR A 217 2.13 -8.33 -1.25
C TYR A 217 3.15 -7.85 -2.28
N SER A 218 4.14 -7.07 -1.86
CA SER A 218 5.14 -6.49 -2.75
C SER A 218 6.29 -7.44 -3.07
N ASN A 219 6.64 -8.36 -2.17
CA ASN A 219 7.89 -9.12 -2.28
C ASN A 219 7.73 -10.64 -2.16
N VAL A 220 6.67 -11.12 -1.50
CA VAL A 220 6.48 -12.55 -1.19
C VAL A 220 5.36 -13.19 -2.01
N ALA A 221 4.28 -12.45 -2.27
CA ALA A 221 3.15 -12.98 -3.04
C ALA A 221 3.56 -13.35 -4.46
N ASN A 222 3.19 -14.57 -4.89
CA ASN A 222 3.52 -15.14 -6.19
C ASN A 222 2.72 -14.49 -7.34
N LEU A 223 2.96 -13.20 -7.56
CA LEU A 223 2.44 -12.46 -8.70
C LEU A 223 3.60 -11.80 -9.43
N GLU A 224 3.67 -11.97 -10.73
CA GLU A 224 4.73 -11.42 -11.58
C GLU A 224 4.18 -10.50 -12.67
N GLY A 225 5.05 -9.64 -13.17
CA GLY A 225 4.80 -8.78 -14.31
C GLY A 225 3.54 -7.93 -14.15
N GLU A 226 2.71 -7.93 -15.19
CA GLU A 226 1.49 -7.14 -15.29
C GLU A 226 0.44 -7.52 -14.24
N LYS A 227 0.27 -8.82 -13.94
CA LYS A 227 -0.67 -9.30 -12.92
C LYS A 227 -0.33 -8.74 -11.53
N ARG A 228 0.98 -8.67 -11.22
CA ARG A 228 1.46 -8.06 -9.97
C ARG A 228 1.15 -6.57 -9.93
N MET A 229 1.44 -5.84 -11.00
CA MET A 229 1.16 -4.40 -11.08
C MET A 229 -0.34 -4.11 -10.96
N ASN A 230 -1.18 -4.81 -11.69
CA ASN A 230 -2.62 -4.66 -11.60
C ASN A 230 -3.14 -4.94 -10.18
N SER A 231 -2.65 -5.98 -9.52
CA SER A 231 -3.06 -6.32 -8.16
C SER A 231 -2.63 -5.26 -7.14
N LEU A 232 -1.39 -4.75 -7.25
CA LEU A 232 -0.83 -3.76 -6.32
C LEU A 232 -1.43 -2.36 -6.51
N VAL A 233 -1.82 -1.99 -7.73
CA VAL A 233 -2.28 -0.62 -8.03
C VAL A 233 -3.80 -0.50 -7.95
N TRP A 234 -4.55 -1.47 -8.46
CA TRP A 234 -6.02 -1.39 -8.55
C TRP A 234 -6.77 -2.63 -8.06
N GLY A 235 -6.05 -3.71 -7.74
CA GLY A 235 -6.64 -5.01 -7.47
C GLY A 235 -6.71 -5.38 -5.98
N SER A 236 -6.75 -6.69 -5.74
CA SER A 236 -6.96 -7.26 -4.41
C SER A 236 -5.85 -6.95 -3.42
N ALA A 237 -4.59 -6.88 -3.87
CA ALA A 237 -3.48 -6.52 -3.00
C ALA A 237 -3.62 -5.08 -2.50
N ASN A 238 -3.97 -4.13 -3.39
CA ASN A 238 -4.26 -2.76 -3.01
C ASN A 238 -5.36 -2.67 -1.95
N ASN A 239 -6.49 -3.34 -2.17
CA ASN A 239 -7.61 -3.35 -1.23
C ASN A 239 -7.20 -3.89 0.14
N ASN A 240 -6.40 -4.95 0.18
CA ASN A 240 -5.90 -5.53 1.43
C ASN A 240 -4.89 -4.63 2.14
N MET A 241 -4.00 -3.96 1.40
CA MET A 241 -3.08 -2.99 1.98
C MET A 241 -3.82 -1.76 2.54
N ASN A 242 -4.88 -1.30 1.88
CA ASN A 242 -5.73 -0.21 2.38
C ASN A 242 -6.47 -0.61 3.66
N LYS A 243 -7.04 -1.83 3.69
CA LYS A 243 -7.64 -2.37 4.91
C LYS A 243 -6.62 -2.45 6.05
N ALA A 244 -5.42 -2.93 5.75
CA ALA A 244 -4.34 -3.01 6.73
C ALA A 244 -3.95 -1.64 7.29
N LEU A 245 -3.89 -0.60 6.45
CA LEU A 245 -3.60 0.75 6.91
C LEU A 245 -4.70 1.28 7.84
N ASN A 246 -5.97 1.09 7.48
CA ASN A 246 -7.10 1.53 8.31
C ASN A 246 -7.11 0.83 9.69
N GLU A 247 -6.84 -0.47 9.73
CA GLU A 247 -6.71 -1.21 10.98
C GLU A 247 -5.51 -0.72 11.82
N ALA A 248 -4.36 -0.42 11.18
CA ALA A 248 -3.20 0.13 11.88
C ALA A 248 -3.49 1.51 12.46
N ILE A 249 -4.27 2.36 11.76
CA ILE A 249 -4.72 3.67 12.25
C ILE A 249 -5.62 3.50 13.48
N ALA A 250 -6.48 2.50 13.52
CA ALA A 250 -7.33 2.23 14.67
C ALA A 250 -6.54 1.89 15.94
N TYR A 251 -5.36 1.28 15.81
CA TYR A 251 -4.43 1.09 16.94
C TYR A 251 -3.75 2.39 17.40
N ALA A 252 -3.72 3.42 16.54
CA ALA A 252 -3.08 4.70 16.81
C ALA A 252 -4.05 5.80 17.31
N SER A 253 -5.34 5.46 17.39
CA SER A 253 -6.41 6.36 17.85
C SER A 253 -6.69 6.16 19.33
#